data_14894d2adc74041e3c2cf417153652ac
#
_entry.id   14894d2adc74041e3c2cf417153652ac
#
_cell.length_a   1.000
_cell.length_b   1.000
_cell.length_c   1.000
_cell.angle_alpha   90.00
_cell.angle_beta   90.00
_cell.angle_gamma   90.00
#
_symmetry.space_group_name_H-M   'P 1'
#
loop_
_entity.id
_entity.type
_entity.pdbx_description
1 polymer ?
#
loop_
_entity_poly.entity_id
_entity_poly.type
_entity_poly.pdbx_seq_one_letter_code
_entity_poly.pdbx_strand_id
1 'polypeptide(L)'
;MERRPNVLLITLDQFRADCLGVAGHPVVSTPNLDRLAAQGVRFTRHFSNCAPCAPSRASLLTGLWQMNHRVTNNGAPLADDLPM
;
A
#
# COMPACT_ATOMS: atom_id res chain seq x y z
N MET A 1 -25.37 -20.06 -3.13
CA MET A 1 -25.21 -18.69 -3.69
C MET A 1 -23.91 -18.09 -3.19
N GLU A 2 -23.04 -17.77 -4.10
CA GLU A 2 -21.76 -17.15 -3.74
C GLU A 2 -22.00 -15.70 -3.30
N ARG A 3 -21.48 -15.36 -2.12
CA ARG A 3 -21.47 -13.98 -1.67
C ARG A 3 -20.20 -13.31 -2.18
N ARG A 4 -20.37 -12.24 -2.93
CA ARG A 4 -19.24 -11.38 -3.31
C ARG A 4 -18.96 -10.42 -2.15
N PRO A 5 -17.77 -10.44 -1.58
CA PRO A 5 -17.44 -9.53 -0.49
C PRO A 5 -17.31 -8.10 -0.99
N ASN A 6 -17.59 -7.16 -0.11
CA ASN A 6 -17.21 -5.78 -0.34
C ASN A 6 -15.73 -5.63 0.01
N VAL A 7 -15.00 -4.89 -0.81
CA VAL A 7 -13.58 -4.64 -0.61
C VAL A 7 -13.36 -3.15 -0.42
N LEU A 8 -12.71 -2.79 0.68
CA LEU A 8 -12.27 -1.43 0.96
C LEU A 8 -10.76 -1.42 1.02
N LEU A 9 -10.13 -0.74 0.07
CA LEU A 9 -8.68 -0.54 0.06
C LEU A 9 -8.36 0.85 0.62
N ILE A 10 -7.56 0.89 1.69
CA ILE A 10 -7.12 2.12 2.31
C ILE A 10 -5.61 2.21 2.19
N THR A 11 -5.12 3.28 1.57
CA THR A 11 -3.69 3.58 1.48
C THR A 11 -3.38 4.83 2.28
N LEU A 12 -2.28 4.81 3.02
CA LEU A 12 -1.84 5.93 3.83
C LEU A 12 -0.63 6.59 3.19
N ASP A 13 -0.62 7.93 3.17
CA ASP A 13 0.49 8.68 2.63
C ASP A 13 1.58 8.86 3.69
N GLN A 14 2.82 8.61 3.31
CA GLN A 14 4.01 8.79 4.15
C GLN A 14 3.93 8.09 5.52
N PHE A 15 3.17 7.02 5.63
CA PHE A 15 3.01 6.27 6.86
C PHE A 15 3.89 5.01 6.83
N ARG A 16 4.86 4.95 7.73
CA ARG A 16 5.76 3.80 7.85
C ARG A 16 5.04 2.64 8.54
N ALA A 17 5.32 1.42 8.09
CA ALA A 17 4.74 0.21 8.67
C ALA A 17 5.09 0.04 10.16
N ASP A 18 6.26 0.51 10.59
CA ASP A 18 6.70 0.44 11.99
C ASP A 18 6.08 1.51 12.90
N CYS A 19 5.26 2.42 12.35
CA CYS A 19 4.51 3.40 13.13
C CYS A 19 3.21 2.85 13.74
N LEU A 20 2.94 1.56 13.55
CA LEU A 20 1.80 0.90 14.19
C LEU A 20 2.16 0.50 15.63
N GLY A 21 1.21 0.66 16.56
CA GLY A 21 1.40 0.18 17.94
C GLY A 21 1.63 -1.33 17.97
N VAL A 22 0.88 -2.09 17.19
CA VAL A 22 1.04 -3.55 17.08
C VAL A 22 2.42 -3.95 16.52
N ALA A 23 3.08 -3.08 15.79
CA ALA A 23 4.45 -3.29 15.30
C ALA A 23 5.53 -2.89 16.32
N GLY A 24 5.13 -2.39 17.49
CA GLY A 24 6.03 -2.07 18.58
C GLY A 24 6.57 -0.64 18.60
N HIS A 25 5.88 0.31 17.97
CA HIS A 25 6.33 1.70 18.01
C HIS A 25 6.29 2.23 19.45
N PRO A 26 7.38 2.88 19.95
CA PRO A 26 7.47 3.26 21.36
C PRO A 26 6.58 4.43 21.77
N VAL A 27 6.16 5.27 20.81
CA VAL A 27 5.43 6.52 21.08
C VAL A 27 4.06 6.55 20.42
N VAL A 28 3.98 6.19 19.15
CA VAL A 28 2.73 6.25 18.38
C VAL A 28 1.76 5.18 18.85
N SER A 29 0.53 5.59 19.14
CA SER A 29 -0.56 4.69 19.52
C SER A 29 -1.58 4.60 18.39
N THR A 30 -1.91 3.37 17.99
CA THR A 30 -2.88 3.09 16.93
C THR A 30 -3.89 2.03 17.38
N PRO A 31 -4.73 2.33 18.38
CA PRO A 31 -5.58 1.30 19.01
C PRO A 31 -6.59 0.69 18.04
N ASN A 32 -7.13 1.46 17.11
CA ASN A 32 -8.12 0.95 16.14
C ASN A 32 -7.47 0.05 15.09
N LEU A 33 -6.30 0.44 14.59
CA LEU A 33 -5.54 -0.39 13.66
C LEU A 33 -5.03 -1.67 14.33
N ASP A 34 -4.59 -1.57 15.58
CA ASP A 34 -4.16 -2.72 16.37
C ASP A 34 -5.32 -3.71 16.58
N ARG A 35 -6.52 -3.21 16.86
CA ARG A 35 -7.71 -4.04 16.99
C ARG A 35 -8.08 -4.71 15.67
N LEU A 36 -8.00 -3.98 14.56
CA LEU A 36 -8.23 -4.54 13.24
C LEU A 36 -7.22 -5.64 12.92
N ALA A 37 -5.95 -5.43 13.24
CA ALA A 37 -4.89 -6.42 13.07
C ALA A 37 -5.15 -7.68 13.89
N ALA A 38 -5.67 -7.53 15.12
CA ALA A 38 -6.00 -8.67 15.98
C ALA A 38 -7.18 -9.51 15.44
N GLN A 39 -8.08 -8.89 14.70
CA GLN A 39 -9.25 -9.55 14.10
C GLN A 39 -8.99 -10.13 12.71
N GLY A 40 -7.91 -9.74 12.09
CA GLY A 40 -7.58 -10.12 10.72
C GLY A 40 -6.17 -10.67 10.58
N VAL A 41 -5.55 -10.39 9.46
CA VAL A 41 -4.19 -10.83 9.15
C VAL A 41 -3.29 -9.61 8.96
N ARG A 42 -2.15 -9.58 9.65
CA ARG A 42 -1.11 -8.58 9.47
C ARG A 42 0.08 -9.20 8.76
N PHE A 43 0.36 -8.70 7.57
CA PHE A 43 1.55 -9.11 6.82
C PHE A 43 2.76 -8.33 7.32
N THR A 44 3.76 -9.01 7.83
CA THR A 44 4.97 -8.39 8.38
C THR A 44 6.07 -8.19 7.35
N ARG A 45 5.97 -8.86 6.21
CA ARG A 45 6.95 -8.82 5.12
C ARG A 45 6.29 -8.60 3.78
N HIS A 46 5.40 -7.64 3.72
CA HIS A 46 4.74 -7.22 2.49
C HIS A 46 5.43 -5.97 1.99
N PHE A 47 6.02 -6.03 0.81
CA PHE A 47 6.86 -4.98 0.27
C PHE A 47 6.26 -4.36 -0.98
N SER A 48 6.47 -3.05 -1.14
CA SER A 48 6.27 -2.39 -2.41
C SER A 48 7.31 -2.88 -3.42
N ASN A 49 6.92 -2.98 -4.70
CA ASN A 49 7.84 -3.40 -5.75
C ASN A 49 8.77 -2.27 -6.23
N CYS A 50 8.55 -1.06 -5.78
CA CYS A 50 9.37 0.11 -6.09
C CYS A 50 9.11 1.25 -5.12
N ALA A 51 9.99 2.24 -5.16
CA ALA A 51 9.92 3.46 -4.36
C ALA A 51 10.34 4.63 -5.25
N PRO A 52 10.00 5.86 -4.93
CA PRO A 52 9.12 6.34 -3.85
C PRO A 52 7.61 6.23 -4.15
N CYS A 53 6.80 7.18 -3.65
CA CYS A 53 5.34 7.07 -3.67
C CYS A 53 4.74 6.94 -5.07
N ALA A 54 5.10 7.80 -6.03
CA ALA A 54 4.51 7.79 -7.36
C ALA A 54 4.81 6.50 -8.14
N PRO A 55 6.05 6.00 -8.19
CA PRO A 55 6.31 4.70 -8.81
C PRO A 55 5.54 3.55 -8.17
N SER A 56 5.47 3.51 -6.86
CA SER A 56 4.74 2.48 -6.13
C SER A 56 3.24 2.52 -6.42
N ARG A 57 2.65 3.71 -6.43
CA ARG A 57 1.23 3.90 -6.76
C ARG A 57 0.93 3.59 -8.21
N ALA A 58 1.84 3.93 -9.13
CA ALA A 58 1.71 3.53 -10.54
C ALA A 58 1.67 2.02 -10.68
N SER A 59 2.51 1.29 -9.95
CA SER A 59 2.47 -0.18 -9.92
C SER A 59 1.16 -0.70 -9.34
N LEU A 60 0.66 -0.09 -8.26
CA LEU A 60 -0.61 -0.48 -7.64
C LEU A 60 -1.79 -0.30 -8.60
N LEU A 61 -1.85 0.82 -9.31
CA LEU A 61 -2.96 1.15 -10.22
C LEU A 61 -2.91 0.37 -11.52
N THR A 62 -1.72 0.10 -12.05
CA THR A 62 -1.55 -0.57 -13.35
C THR A 62 -1.33 -2.07 -13.25
N GLY A 63 -0.89 -2.57 -12.10
CA GLY A 63 -0.45 -3.95 -11.94
C GLY A 63 0.88 -4.26 -12.63
N LEU A 64 1.64 -3.22 -13.00
CA LEU A 64 2.88 -3.36 -13.75
C LEU A 64 4.10 -3.10 -12.87
N TRP A 65 5.24 -3.71 -13.23
CA TRP A 65 6.53 -3.38 -12.66
C TRP A 65 6.99 -2.00 -13.11
N GLN A 66 7.83 -1.34 -12.32
CA GLN A 66 8.36 -0.01 -12.62
C GLN A 66 8.97 0.09 -14.02
N MET A 67 9.73 -0.92 -14.44
CA MET A 67 10.34 -0.93 -15.77
C MET A 67 9.31 -0.91 -16.90
N ASN A 68 8.10 -1.37 -16.65
CA ASN A 68 7.02 -1.42 -17.64
C ASN A 68 6.17 -0.17 -17.66
N HIS A 69 5.88 0.44 -16.50
CA HIS A 69 5.10 1.68 -16.47
C HIS A 69 5.96 2.94 -16.56
N ARG A 70 7.26 2.83 -16.38
CA ARG A 70 8.26 3.90 -16.57
C ARG A 70 8.12 5.10 -15.64
N VAL A 71 7.34 5.00 -14.60
CA VAL A 71 7.27 6.03 -13.55
C VAL A 71 8.41 5.75 -12.57
N THR A 72 9.51 6.52 -12.68
CA THR A 72 10.74 6.26 -11.94
C THR A 72 10.96 7.19 -10.76
N ASN A 73 10.17 8.28 -10.69
CA ASN A 73 10.24 9.24 -9.58
C ASN A 73 8.89 9.94 -9.43
N ASN A 74 8.75 10.76 -8.37
CA ASN A 74 7.49 11.45 -8.07
C ASN A 74 7.08 12.50 -9.12
N GLY A 75 8.00 12.95 -9.95
CA GLY A 75 7.72 13.94 -11.00
C GLY A 75 7.41 13.32 -12.36
N ALA A 76 7.56 12.01 -12.53
CA ALA A 76 7.32 11.35 -13.80
C ALA A 76 5.83 11.08 -14.00
N PRO A 77 5.24 11.48 -15.16
CA PRO A 77 3.84 11.21 -15.43
C PRO A 77 3.60 9.74 -15.81
N LEU A 78 2.40 9.26 -15.53
CA LEU A 78 1.94 7.96 -16.01
C LEU A 78 1.40 8.10 -17.42
N ALA A 79 1.80 7.21 -18.32
CA ALA A 79 1.32 7.24 -19.70
C ALA A 79 -0.16 6.84 -19.79
N ASP A 80 -0.91 7.50 -20.68
CA ASP A 80 -2.36 7.33 -20.78
C ASP A 80 -2.76 5.96 -21.34
N ASP A 81 -1.87 5.31 -22.09
CA ASP A 81 -2.13 4.02 -22.75
C ASP A 81 -1.88 2.80 -21.86
N LEU A 82 -1.51 3.00 -20.60
CA LEU A 82 -1.28 1.90 -19.66
C LEU A 82 -2.60 1.41 -19.04
N PRO A 83 -2.68 0.13 -18.69
CA PRO A 83 -3.85 -0.42 -18.01
C PRO A 83 -4.04 0.17 -16.61
N MET A 84 -5.28 0.32 -16.21
CA MET A 84 -5.63 0.79 -14.88
C MET A 84 -6.84 0.03 -14.32
#